data_1032cead60fcbf8fdb8a6b4db2331311
#
_entry.id   1032cead60fcbf8fdb8a6b4db2331311
#
_cell.length_a   1.000
_cell.length_b   1.000
_cell.length_c   1.000
_cell.angle_alpha   90.00
_cell.angle_beta   90.00
_cell.angle_gamma   90.00
#
_symmetry.space_group_name_H-M   'P 1'
#
loop_
_entity.id
_entity.type
_entity.pdbx_description
1 polymer ?
#
loop_
_entity_poly.entity_id
_entity_poly.type
_entity_poly.pdbx_seq_one_letter_code
_entity_poly.pdbx_strand_id
1 'polypeptide(L)'
;HVIGEGTYGCVHRPPMKCKNKTRKNNTSSISKLMTDSNAKNELREFKLISSADNKKQLYLGKPSKCKADRILSNIQSISKCSGNFDPKMIDDYSLLLMKYGGQDLEQFGNEVYRWTKSKENVDKIELFWLECVRLFYGLKVFQENGIVHHDLKQQNIVYNQKTNRINFIDFGFMTKKKTILDLAEQSKY
;
A
#
# COMPACT_ATOMS: atom_id res chain seq x y z
N HIS A 1 -0.32 -16.08 -2.58
CA HIS A 1 0.35 -15.65 -3.82
C HIS A 1 0.98 -14.28 -3.58
N VAL A 2 2.16 -14.04 -4.19
CA VAL A 2 2.74 -12.71 -4.29
C VAL A 2 1.89 -11.90 -5.27
N ILE A 3 1.50 -10.69 -4.85
CA ILE A 3 0.68 -9.77 -5.67
C ILE A 3 1.37 -8.42 -5.92
N GLY A 4 2.52 -8.20 -5.32
CA GLY A 4 3.34 -7.02 -5.52
C GLY A 4 4.66 -7.16 -4.80
N GLU A 5 5.70 -6.57 -5.35
CA GLU A 5 7.05 -6.53 -4.78
C GLU A 5 7.64 -5.15 -4.94
N GLY A 6 8.41 -4.72 -3.95
CA GLY A 6 9.13 -3.47 -3.96
C GLY A 6 10.47 -3.62 -3.24
N THR A 7 11.27 -2.58 -3.26
CA THR A 7 12.64 -2.55 -2.70
C THR A 7 12.70 -3.05 -1.24
N TYR A 8 11.64 -2.84 -0.47
CA TYR A 8 11.64 -3.12 0.98
C TYR A 8 10.63 -4.17 1.41
N GLY A 9 9.89 -4.80 0.50
CA GLY A 9 8.86 -5.75 0.92
C GLY A 9 8.19 -6.52 -0.22
N CYS A 10 7.61 -7.65 0.17
CA CYS A 10 6.90 -8.57 -0.70
C CYS A 10 5.44 -8.71 -0.20
N VAL A 11 4.47 -8.43 -1.05
CA VAL A 11 3.05 -8.37 -0.71
C VAL A 11 2.33 -9.67 -1.07
N HIS A 12 1.62 -10.25 -0.10
CA HIS A 12 0.94 -11.53 -0.24
C HIS A 12 -0.57 -11.41 -0.09
N ARG A 13 -1.30 -12.12 -0.96
CA ARG A 13 -2.75 -12.32 -0.85
C ARG A 13 -3.10 -13.79 -1.15
N PRO A 14 -3.82 -14.52 -0.28
CA PRO A 14 -4.22 -14.10 1.07
C PRO A 14 -3.02 -13.76 1.96
N PRO A 15 -3.23 -13.07 3.10
CA PRO A 15 -2.16 -12.68 3.99
C PRO A 15 -1.46 -13.88 4.61
N MET A 16 -0.15 -13.77 4.80
CA MET A 16 0.65 -14.74 5.56
C MET A 16 0.17 -14.79 7.01
N LYS A 17 0.37 -15.91 7.67
CA LYS A 17 -0.06 -16.13 9.06
C LYS A 17 0.90 -15.47 10.04
N CYS A 18 0.32 -14.78 11.03
CA CYS A 18 1.06 -14.22 12.16
C CYS A 18 1.27 -15.26 13.24
N LYS A 19 2.46 -15.24 13.87
CA LYS A 19 2.73 -15.97 15.10
C LYS A 19 1.72 -15.54 16.19
N ASN A 20 1.14 -16.49 16.89
CA ASN A 20 0.18 -16.27 17.99
C ASN A 20 -1.14 -15.54 17.62
N LYS A 21 -1.56 -15.56 16.37
CA LYS A 21 -2.87 -15.03 15.96
C LYS A 21 -3.67 -16.07 15.19
N THR A 22 -4.76 -16.52 15.78
CA THR A 22 -5.82 -17.26 15.08
C THR A 22 -6.65 -16.30 14.23
N ARG A 23 -6.22 -16.03 13.02
CA ARG A 23 -7.05 -15.28 12.06
C ARG A 23 -7.62 -16.23 11.01
N LYS A 24 -8.94 -16.16 10.80
CA LYS A 24 -9.61 -16.78 9.65
C LYS A 24 -8.99 -16.20 8.37
N ASN A 25 -8.75 -17.03 7.37
CA ASN A 25 -8.32 -16.61 6.05
C ASN A 25 -9.31 -15.57 5.51
N ASN A 26 -8.90 -14.32 5.47
CA ASN A 26 -9.73 -13.23 4.97
C ASN A 26 -9.12 -12.71 3.66
N THR A 27 -9.78 -13.01 2.54
CA THR A 27 -9.36 -12.55 1.21
C THR A 27 -9.45 -11.03 1.00
N SER A 28 -10.08 -10.33 1.95
CA SER A 28 -10.14 -8.86 1.97
C SER A 28 -8.91 -8.20 2.61
N SER A 29 -7.92 -8.98 3.02
CA SER A 29 -6.69 -8.51 3.65
C SER A 29 -5.46 -9.00 2.88
N ILE A 30 -4.36 -8.28 3.07
CA ILE A 30 -3.03 -8.59 2.55
C ILE A 30 -2.00 -8.52 3.67
N SER A 31 -0.83 -9.10 3.44
CA SER A 31 0.34 -8.88 4.28
C SER A 31 1.53 -8.42 3.44
N LYS A 32 2.26 -7.42 3.93
CA LYS A 32 3.56 -7.02 3.37
C LYS A 32 4.65 -7.59 4.27
N LEU A 33 5.45 -8.51 3.73
CA LEU A 33 6.62 -9.10 4.37
C LEU A 33 7.79 -8.14 4.23
N MET A 34 8.50 -7.85 5.31
CA MET A 34 9.67 -6.98 5.31
C MET A 34 10.54 -7.20 6.55
N THR A 35 11.75 -6.63 6.58
CA THR A 35 12.58 -6.64 7.78
C THR A 35 11.89 -5.87 8.91
N ASP A 36 12.23 -6.18 10.16
CA ASP A 36 11.62 -5.51 11.31
C ASP A 36 11.91 -4.00 11.35
N SER A 37 13.08 -3.59 10.91
CA SER A 37 13.47 -2.18 10.80
C SER A 37 12.62 -1.43 9.77
N ASN A 38 12.47 -1.99 8.56
CA ASN A 38 11.65 -1.40 7.51
C ASN A 38 10.16 -1.32 7.92
N ALA A 39 9.65 -2.37 8.59
CA ALA A 39 8.28 -2.36 9.12
C ALA A 39 8.05 -1.26 10.16
N LYS A 40 9.04 -0.99 11.03
CA LYS A 40 8.96 0.11 12.00
C LYS A 40 9.01 1.47 11.31
N ASN A 41 9.84 1.62 10.27
CA ASN A 41 9.94 2.85 9.51
C ASN A 41 8.61 3.12 8.78
N GLU A 42 8.10 2.18 8.01
CA GLU A 42 6.82 2.31 7.30
C GLU A 42 5.67 2.67 8.25
N LEU A 43 5.60 2.04 9.44
CA LEU A 43 4.59 2.39 10.44
C LEU A 43 4.72 3.82 11.00
N ARG A 44 5.91 4.40 10.99
CA ARG A 44 6.11 5.82 11.38
C ARG A 44 5.54 6.75 10.33
N GLU A 45 5.73 6.43 9.05
CA GLU A 45 5.24 7.25 7.95
C GLU A 45 3.69 7.29 7.92
N PHE A 46 3.03 6.21 8.32
CA PHE A 46 1.57 6.23 8.50
C PHE A 46 1.07 7.27 9.51
N LYS A 47 1.92 7.81 10.38
CA LYS A 47 1.52 8.89 11.31
C LYS A 47 1.19 10.17 10.55
N LEU A 48 1.94 10.51 9.49
CA LEU A 48 1.72 11.70 8.70
C LEU A 48 0.36 11.65 8.00
N ILE A 49 0.08 10.58 7.26
CA ILE A 49 -1.20 10.44 6.57
C ILE A 49 -2.37 10.32 7.55
N SER A 50 -2.21 9.63 8.69
CA SER A 50 -3.28 9.47 9.66
C SER A 50 -3.61 10.75 10.41
N SER A 51 -2.67 11.69 10.54
CA SER A 51 -2.95 13.02 11.10
C SER A 51 -3.62 13.96 10.09
N ALA A 52 -3.28 13.85 8.81
CA ALA A 52 -3.87 14.65 7.75
C ALA A 52 -5.26 14.15 7.32
N ASP A 53 -5.47 12.84 7.34
CA ASP A 53 -6.71 12.17 6.95
C ASP A 53 -7.26 11.30 8.08
N ASN A 54 -7.73 11.93 9.15
CA ASN A 54 -8.29 11.26 10.32
C ASN A 54 -9.55 10.42 10.01
N LYS A 55 -10.30 10.78 8.95
CA LYS A 55 -11.49 10.06 8.48
C LYS A 55 -11.15 8.85 7.61
N LYS A 56 -9.89 8.61 7.31
CA LYS A 56 -9.42 7.50 6.46
C LYS A 56 -10.09 7.47 5.09
N GLN A 57 -10.20 8.64 4.48
CA GLN A 57 -10.82 8.79 3.16
C GLN A 57 -9.86 8.54 2.02
N LEU A 58 -8.56 8.72 2.24
CA LEU A 58 -7.51 8.66 1.23
C LEU A 58 -6.65 7.40 1.30
N TYR A 59 -6.68 6.68 2.42
CA TYR A 59 -5.86 5.49 2.65
C TYR A 59 -6.65 4.37 3.35
N LEU A 60 -6.11 3.15 3.33
CA LEU A 60 -6.79 1.94 3.79
C LEU A 60 -6.78 1.74 5.32
N GLY A 61 -6.25 2.71 6.05
CA GLY A 61 -6.04 2.63 7.49
C GLY A 61 -4.64 2.12 7.85
N LYS A 62 -4.24 2.38 9.10
CA LYS A 62 -2.92 2.00 9.61
C LYS A 62 -2.77 0.49 9.66
N PRO A 63 -1.66 -0.09 9.15
CA PRO A 63 -1.37 -1.50 9.25
C PRO A 63 -1.20 -1.98 10.70
N SER A 64 -1.49 -3.25 10.94
CA SER A 64 -1.10 -3.92 12.18
C SER A 64 0.14 -4.76 11.93
N LYS A 65 1.13 -4.66 12.82
CA LYS A 65 2.39 -5.41 12.73
C LYS A 65 2.31 -6.70 13.55
N CYS A 66 2.88 -7.78 13.01
CA CYS A 66 3.13 -9.04 13.72
C CYS A 66 4.40 -9.71 13.18
N LYS A 67 4.90 -10.71 13.90
CA LYS A 67 5.92 -11.63 13.39
C LYS A 67 5.28 -12.70 12.49
N ALA A 68 5.99 -13.11 11.44
CA ALA A 68 5.56 -14.23 10.62
C ALA A 68 5.62 -15.55 11.42
N ASP A 69 4.62 -16.39 11.27
CA ASP A 69 4.62 -17.72 11.87
C ASP A 69 5.53 -18.66 11.07
N ARG A 70 6.30 -19.52 11.76
CA ARG A 70 7.23 -20.48 11.13
C ARG A 70 6.49 -21.73 10.66
N ILE A 71 5.53 -21.57 9.78
CA ILE A 71 4.77 -22.66 9.16
C ILE A 71 5.14 -22.84 7.68
N LEU A 72 4.93 -24.05 7.16
CA LEU A 72 5.31 -24.42 5.80
C LEU A 72 4.73 -23.46 4.73
N SER A 73 3.47 -23.05 4.89
CA SER A 73 2.82 -22.12 3.94
C SER A 73 3.48 -20.74 3.90
N ASN A 74 3.98 -20.24 5.03
CA ASN A 74 4.71 -18.97 5.08
C ASN A 74 6.11 -19.12 4.45
N ILE A 75 6.81 -20.22 4.77
CA ILE A 75 8.12 -20.55 4.21
C ILE A 75 8.03 -20.59 2.67
N GLN A 76 7.05 -21.34 2.14
CA GLN A 76 6.79 -21.40 0.70
C GLN A 76 6.37 -20.05 0.09
N SER A 77 5.74 -19.19 0.86
CA SER A 77 5.38 -17.83 0.40
C SER A 77 6.60 -16.94 0.30
N ILE A 78 7.52 -17.00 1.27
CA ILE A 78 8.78 -16.25 1.27
C ILE A 78 9.66 -16.67 0.08
N SER A 79 9.75 -17.96 -0.22
CA SER A 79 10.54 -18.48 -1.36
C SER A 79 10.04 -17.99 -2.73
N LYS A 80 8.85 -17.40 -2.81
CA LYS A 80 8.28 -16.83 -4.04
C LYS A 80 8.55 -15.35 -4.21
N CYS A 81 9.13 -14.70 -3.21
CA CYS A 81 9.55 -13.31 -3.31
C CYS A 81 10.84 -13.24 -4.14
N SER A 82 10.89 -12.33 -5.13
CA SER A 82 12.07 -12.12 -5.97
C SER A 82 13.18 -11.33 -5.27
N GLY A 83 12.84 -10.62 -4.18
CA GLY A 83 13.79 -9.89 -3.34
C GLY A 83 14.65 -10.81 -2.46
N ASN A 84 15.64 -10.22 -1.77
CA ASN A 84 16.55 -10.94 -0.87
C ASN A 84 15.84 -11.38 0.43
N PHE A 85 14.82 -12.24 0.31
CA PHE A 85 14.12 -12.85 1.44
C PHE A 85 14.51 -14.32 1.56
N ASP A 86 15.27 -14.67 2.62
CA ASP A 86 15.61 -16.05 2.92
C ASP A 86 14.56 -16.65 3.89
N PRO A 87 13.86 -17.74 3.52
CA PRO A 87 12.93 -18.44 4.41
C PRO A 87 13.55 -18.89 5.74
N LYS A 88 14.87 -19.09 5.79
CA LYS A 88 15.58 -19.47 7.04
C LYS A 88 15.56 -18.31 8.05
N MET A 89 15.51 -17.07 7.55
CA MET A 89 15.53 -15.83 8.34
C MET A 89 14.10 -15.35 8.73
N ILE A 90 13.11 -16.22 8.70
CA ILE A 90 11.69 -15.88 8.92
C ILE A 90 11.44 -15.13 10.23
N ASP A 91 12.24 -15.39 11.27
CA ASP A 91 12.11 -14.75 12.59
C ASP A 91 12.57 -13.28 12.57
N ASP A 92 13.39 -12.87 11.58
CA ASP A 92 13.85 -11.50 11.41
C ASP A 92 12.81 -10.64 10.66
N TYR A 93 11.83 -11.28 10.04
CA TYR A 93 10.82 -10.59 9.28
C TYR A 93 9.58 -10.24 10.11
N SER A 94 8.97 -9.14 9.71
CA SER A 94 7.67 -8.70 10.20
C SER A 94 6.66 -8.68 9.06
N LEU A 95 5.41 -8.89 9.42
CA LEU A 95 4.26 -8.73 8.54
C LEU A 95 3.52 -7.44 8.90
N LEU A 96 3.28 -6.59 7.93
CA LEU A 96 2.30 -5.53 8.02
C LEU A 96 0.99 -6.04 7.41
N LEU A 97 -0.02 -6.22 8.27
CA LEU A 97 -1.35 -6.65 7.85
C LEU A 97 -2.21 -5.43 7.57
N MET A 98 -2.80 -5.38 6.39
CA MET A 98 -3.63 -4.27 5.94
C MET A 98 -4.82 -4.75 5.10
N LYS A 99 -5.79 -3.87 4.87
CA LYS A 99 -6.90 -4.14 3.96
C LYS A 99 -6.38 -4.22 2.53
N TYR A 100 -7.00 -5.07 1.72
CA TYR A 100 -6.78 -5.09 0.28
C TYR A 100 -7.49 -3.91 -0.38
N GLY A 101 -6.73 -3.06 -1.02
CA GLY A 101 -7.22 -1.82 -1.66
C GLY A 101 -7.69 -1.99 -3.10
N GLY A 102 -7.59 -3.18 -3.67
CA GLY A 102 -7.84 -3.41 -5.10
C GLY A 102 -6.56 -3.59 -5.89
N GLN A 103 -6.65 -3.44 -7.21
CA GLN A 103 -5.51 -3.43 -8.12
C GLN A 103 -4.87 -2.05 -8.14
N ASP A 104 -3.57 -1.95 -8.39
CA ASP A 104 -2.95 -0.68 -8.70
C ASP A 104 -3.43 -0.14 -10.06
N LEU A 105 -3.29 1.17 -10.28
CA LEU A 105 -3.82 1.80 -11.50
C LEU A 105 -3.07 1.37 -12.76
N GLU A 106 -1.85 0.88 -12.67
CA GLU A 106 -1.12 0.35 -13.83
C GLU A 106 -1.79 -0.95 -14.31
N GLN A 107 -2.02 -1.90 -13.40
CA GLN A 107 -2.73 -3.15 -13.71
C GLN A 107 -4.17 -2.90 -14.11
N PHE A 108 -4.85 -1.99 -13.40
CA PHE A 108 -6.24 -1.64 -13.66
C PHE A 108 -6.44 -0.92 -15.00
N GLY A 109 -5.46 -0.15 -15.48
CA GLY A 109 -5.52 0.54 -16.77
C GLY A 109 -5.83 -0.41 -17.94
N ASN A 110 -5.30 -1.63 -17.90
CA ASN A 110 -5.60 -2.66 -18.90
C ASN A 110 -7.06 -3.13 -18.86
N GLU A 111 -7.69 -3.14 -17.68
CA GLU A 111 -9.12 -3.48 -17.54
C GLU A 111 -10.00 -2.33 -18.04
N VAL A 112 -9.70 -1.09 -17.69
CA VAL A 112 -10.43 0.10 -18.19
C VAL A 112 -10.42 0.12 -19.71
N TYR A 113 -9.26 -0.13 -20.33
CA TYR A 113 -9.16 -0.20 -21.79
C TYR A 113 -10.08 -1.26 -22.41
N ARG A 114 -10.22 -2.43 -21.76
CA ARG A 114 -11.19 -3.47 -22.21
C ARG A 114 -12.62 -3.00 -22.03
N TRP A 115 -12.93 -2.27 -20.98
CA TRP A 115 -14.27 -1.74 -20.72
C TRP A 115 -14.72 -0.74 -21.79
N THR A 116 -13.82 0.08 -22.33
CA THR A 116 -14.16 1.04 -23.40
C THR A 116 -14.65 0.37 -24.69
N LYS A 117 -14.39 -0.92 -24.86
CA LYS A 117 -14.82 -1.70 -26.03
C LYS A 117 -16.24 -2.26 -25.92
N SER A 118 -16.93 -2.10 -24.80
CA SER A 118 -18.28 -2.62 -24.56
C SER A 118 -19.18 -1.54 -23.96
N LYS A 119 -20.34 -1.33 -24.58
CA LYS A 119 -21.36 -0.40 -24.09
C LYS A 119 -21.90 -0.78 -22.71
N GLU A 120 -21.85 -2.06 -22.33
CA GLU A 120 -22.31 -2.55 -21.03
C GLU A 120 -21.45 -2.05 -19.85
N ASN A 121 -20.28 -1.50 -20.11
CA ASN A 121 -19.35 -1.05 -19.06
C ASN A 121 -19.33 0.49 -18.89
N VAL A 122 -20.20 1.23 -19.57
CA VAL A 122 -20.23 2.70 -19.48
C VAL A 122 -20.36 3.17 -18.03
N ASP A 123 -21.30 2.59 -17.28
CA ASP A 123 -21.53 2.96 -15.88
C ASP A 123 -20.30 2.69 -15.00
N LYS A 124 -19.54 1.61 -15.26
CA LYS A 124 -18.32 1.29 -14.54
C LYS A 124 -17.21 2.31 -14.82
N ILE A 125 -17.11 2.74 -16.09
CA ILE A 125 -16.14 3.76 -16.52
C ILE A 125 -16.48 5.09 -15.86
N GLU A 126 -17.74 5.48 -15.89
CA GLU A 126 -18.22 6.72 -15.24
C GLU A 126 -17.92 6.71 -13.73
N LEU A 127 -18.29 5.65 -13.03
CA LEU A 127 -18.00 5.49 -11.59
C LEU A 127 -16.51 5.57 -11.28
N PHE A 128 -15.66 4.97 -12.11
CA PHE A 128 -14.20 5.06 -11.97
C PHE A 128 -13.71 6.50 -12.13
N TRP A 129 -14.17 7.20 -13.18
CA TRP A 129 -13.78 8.59 -13.43
C TRP A 129 -14.25 9.54 -12.34
N LEU A 130 -15.47 9.36 -11.82
CA LEU A 130 -15.97 10.13 -10.69
C LEU A 130 -15.10 9.89 -9.44
N GLU A 131 -14.67 8.67 -9.21
CA GLU A 131 -13.80 8.36 -8.07
C GLU A 131 -12.38 8.92 -8.25
N CYS A 132 -11.89 9.14 -9.48
CA CYS A 132 -10.62 9.80 -9.74
C CYS A 132 -10.54 11.23 -9.17
N VAL A 133 -11.67 11.92 -8.96
CA VAL A 133 -11.74 13.22 -8.28
C VAL A 133 -11.12 13.14 -6.88
N ARG A 134 -11.18 11.97 -6.24
CA ARG A 134 -10.55 11.73 -4.94
C ARG A 134 -9.03 11.92 -4.94
N LEU A 135 -8.37 11.69 -6.06
CA LEU A 135 -6.92 11.95 -6.20
C LEU A 135 -6.61 13.43 -6.03
N PHE A 136 -7.39 14.29 -6.69
CA PHE A 136 -7.23 15.74 -6.54
C PHE A 136 -7.55 16.22 -5.13
N TYR A 137 -8.60 15.68 -4.52
CA TYR A 137 -8.90 15.94 -3.12
C TYR A 137 -7.75 15.50 -2.21
N GLY A 138 -7.17 14.33 -2.44
CA GLY A 138 -6.02 13.83 -1.69
C GLY A 138 -4.79 14.73 -1.82
N LEU A 139 -4.47 15.19 -3.04
CA LEU A 139 -3.37 16.13 -3.28
C LEU A 139 -3.60 17.46 -2.55
N LYS A 140 -4.84 17.97 -2.55
CA LYS A 140 -5.22 19.15 -1.78
C LYS A 140 -4.99 18.95 -0.28
N VAL A 141 -5.44 17.83 0.29
CA VAL A 141 -5.22 17.49 1.70
C VAL A 141 -3.72 17.42 2.02
N PHE A 142 -2.90 16.82 1.15
CA PHE A 142 -1.45 16.76 1.34
C PHE A 142 -0.84 18.17 1.33
N GLN A 143 -1.22 19.00 0.37
CA GLN A 143 -0.75 20.38 0.28
C GLN A 143 -1.11 21.21 1.53
N GLU A 144 -2.38 21.16 1.97
CA GLU A 144 -2.89 21.91 3.14
C GLU A 144 -2.20 21.47 4.45
N ASN A 145 -1.79 20.21 4.56
CA ASN A 145 -1.06 19.69 5.71
C ASN A 145 0.46 19.78 5.57
N GLY A 146 0.96 20.39 4.48
CA GLY A 146 2.39 20.51 4.22
C GLY A 146 3.10 19.16 4.10
N ILE A 147 2.44 18.17 3.47
CA ILE A 147 2.95 16.81 3.28
C ILE A 147 3.23 16.57 1.80
N VAL A 148 4.30 15.83 1.52
CA VAL A 148 4.68 15.39 0.18
C VAL A 148 4.81 13.87 0.18
N HIS A 149 4.17 13.21 -0.79
CA HIS A 149 4.21 11.74 -0.91
C HIS A 149 5.54 11.21 -1.44
N HIS A 150 6.22 11.98 -2.28
CA HIS A 150 7.49 11.72 -2.97
C HIS A 150 7.52 10.56 -3.98
N ASP A 151 6.66 9.56 -3.85
CA ASP A 151 6.63 8.42 -4.78
C ASP A 151 5.20 8.22 -5.33
N LEU A 152 4.58 9.32 -5.78
CA LEU A 152 3.24 9.25 -6.37
C LEU A 152 3.34 8.76 -7.82
N LYS A 153 2.88 7.53 -8.04
CA LYS A 153 2.85 6.86 -9.34
C LYS A 153 1.66 5.89 -9.41
N GLN A 154 1.37 5.37 -10.59
CA GLN A 154 0.22 4.48 -10.82
C GLN A 154 0.24 3.24 -9.91
N GLN A 155 1.43 2.68 -9.63
CA GLN A 155 1.60 1.52 -8.75
C GLN A 155 1.28 1.83 -7.28
N ASN A 156 1.32 3.11 -6.88
CA ASN A 156 1.06 3.56 -5.50
C ASN A 156 -0.35 4.15 -5.32
N ILE A 157 -1.23 3.91 -6.29
CA ILE A 157 -2.66 4.22 -6.24
C ILE A 157 -3.41 2.94 -6.55
N VAL A 158 -4.34 2.54 -5.68
CA VAL A 158 -5.14 1.33 -5.86
C VAL A 158 -6.61 1.66 -6.06
N TYR A 159 -7.28 0.91 -6.93
CA TYR A 159 -8.72 0.98 -7.14
C TYR A 159 -9.39 -0.35 -6.81
N ASN A 160 -10.39 -0.29 -5.96
CA ASN A 160 -11.20 -1.44 -5.59
C ASN A 160 -12.57 -1.37 -6.29
N GLN A 161 -12.73 -2.16 -7.34
CA GLN A 161 -13.95 -2.21 -8.13
C GLN A 161 -15.20 -2.60 -7.32
N LYS A 162 -15.04 -3.43 -6.27
CA LYS A 162 -16.18 -3.87 -5.45
C LYS A 162 -16.76 -2.75 -4.57
N THR A 163 -15.90 -1.83 -4.16
CA THR A 163 -16.29 -0.71 -3.29
C THR A 163 -16.30 0.62 -4.02
N ASN A 164 -15.93 0.61 -5.30
CA ASN A 164 -15.72 1.79 -6.14
C ASN A 164 -14.88 2.84 -5.39
N ARG A 165 -13.66 2.44 -4.96
CA ARG A 165 -12.84 3.28 -4.11
C ARG A 165 -11.39 3.34 -4.55
N ILE A 166 -10.87 4.55 -4.73
CA ILE A 166 -9.45 4.85 -4.91
C ILE A 166 -8.80 5.15 -3.55
N ASN A 167 -7.59 4.64 -3.35
CA ASN A 167 -6.76 4.95 -2.18
C ASN A 167 -5.29 5.10 -2.58
N PHE A 168 -4.58 5.97 -1.86
CA PHE A 168 -3.13 6.02 -1.90
C PHE A 168 -2.54 4.92 -1.03
N ILE A 169 -1.39 4.38 -1.45
CA ILE A 169 -0.62 3.38 -0.73
C ILE A 169 0.87 3.73 -0.78
N ASP A 170 1.67 2.98 -0.03
CA ASP A 170 3.13 3.09 0.05
C ASP A 170 3.61 4.50 0.47
N PHE A 171 3.41 4.80 1.75
CA PHE A 171 3.79 6.08 2.36
C PHE A 171 5.24 6.11 2.85
N GLY A 172 6.09 5.14 2.44
CA GLY A 172 7.46 4.98 2.93
C GLY A 172 8.39 6.16 2.65
N PHE A 173 8.05 7.00 1.69
CA PHE A 173 8.79 8.23 1.37
C PHE A 173 8.05 9.52 1.75
N MET A 174 6.88 9.40 2.41
CA MET A 174 6.10 10.57 2.78
C MET A 174 6.83 11.42 3.82
N THR A 175 6.96 12.72 3.57
CA THR A 175 7.63 13.65 4.46
C THR A 175 6.95 15.00 4.53
N LYS A 176 7.35 15.84 5.48
CA LYS A 176 6.89 17.23 5.57
C LYS A 176 7.61 18.10 4.53
N LYS A 177 6.87 18.97 3.84
CA LYS A 177 7.43 19.96 2.91
C LYS A 177 8.55 20.78 3.56
N LYS A 178 8.37 21.20 4.82
CA LYS A 178 9.38 21.95 5.57
C LYS A 178 10.72 21.22 5.61
N THR A 179 10.74 19.90 5.89
CA THR A 179 11.97 19.11 5.94
C THR A 179 12.72 19.14 4.61
N ILE A 180 12.01 19.14 3.48
CA ILE A 180 12.64 19.22 2.15
C ILE A 180 13.26 20.59 1.93
N LEU A 181 12.55 21.66 2.31
CA LEU A 181 13.04 23.03 2.17
C LEU A 181 14.27 23.27 3.05
N ASP A 182 14.23 22.83 4.31
CA ASP A 182 15.35 22.94 5.23
C ASP A 182 16.62 22.22 4.68
N LEU A 183 16.46 21.02 4.11
CA LEU A 183 17.56 20.29 3.47
C LEU A 183 18.09 20.99 2.21
N ALA A 184 17.18 21.55 1.39
CA ALA A 184 17.58 22.28 0.18
C ALA A 184 18.34 23.58 0.52
N GLU A 185 18.00 24.25 1.62
CA GLU A 185 18.73 25.42 2.10
C GLU A 185 20.12 25.06 2.61
N GLN A 186 20.24 23.94 3.38
CA GLN A 186 21.54 23.45 3.88
C GLN A 186 22.48 22.99 2.75
N SER A 187 21.96 22.53 1.62
CA SER A 187 22.77 22.08 0.47
C SER A 187 23.28 23.20 -0.41
N LYS A 188 22.91 24.46 -0.15
CA LYS A 188 23.40 25.65 -0.87
C LYS A 188 24.68 26.24 -0.30
N TYR A 189 25.15 25.73 0.81
CA TYR A 189 26.40 26.13 1.49
C TYR A 189 27.35 24.93 1.57
#